data_496bfb20821d7f86aa8a2e1bc96218de
#
_entry.id   496bfb20821d7f86aa8a2e1bc96218de
#
_cell.length_a   1.000
_cell.length_b   1.000
_cell.length_c   1.000
_cell.angle_alpha   90.00
_cell.angle_beta   90.00
_cell.angle_gamma   90.00
#
_symmetry.space_group_name_H-M   'P 1'
#
loop_
_entity.id
_entity.type
_entity.pdbx_description
1 polymer ?
#
loop_
_entity_poly.entity_id
_entity_poly.type
_entity_poly.pdbx_seq_one_letter_code
_entity_poly.pdbx_strand_id
1 'polypeptide(L)'
;MQFSLFTDNGPLNSPLVWEAVQSGLQRLGHSVDQNNLDTEVPVIWSLLWNGRMTKNKSVWEHFRSKNKNVLVVEVGGIKRNTTWKVGLNGINRAGDFGPKNNNNDRVKQFNLDLKPWRTDGEHILVCLQHTKSEQWKNMPTQ
;
A
#
# COMPACT_ATOMS: atom_id res chain seq x y z
N MET A 1 5.27 8.58 17.95
CA MET A 1 6.11 7.70 17.10
C MET A 1 6.81 8.54 16.06
N GLN A 2 8.01 8.14 15.68
CA GLN A 2 8.77 8.76 14.61
C GLN A 2 8.61 7.96 13.31
N PHE A 3 8.20 8.64 12.26
CA PHE A 3 8.08 8.09 10.91
C PHE A 3 9.14 8.69 9.99
N SER A 4 9.59 7.95 8.99
CA SER A 4 10.41 8.48 7.91
C SER A 4 9.86 8.10 6.55
N LEU A 5 9.62 9.10 5.70
CA LEU A 5 9.14 8.90 4.35
C LEU A 5 10.34 8.72 3.39
N PHE A 6 10.43 7.57 2.73
CA PHE A 6 11.47 7.32 1.74
C PHE A 6 11.06 7.88 0.37
N THR A 7 11.13 9.19 0.23
CA THR A 7 10.57 9.96 -0.88
C THR A 7 11.35 9.80 -2.19
N ASP A 8 12.65 9.55 -2.12
CA ASP A 8 13.54 9.46 -3.28
C ASP A 8 13.26 8.28 -4.19
N ASN A 9 12.55 7.29 -3.68
CA ASN A 9 12.32 6.00 -4.34
C ASN A 9 10.85 5.79 -4.77
N GLY A 10 10.08 6.89 -4.88
CA GLY A 10 8.68 6.85 -5.32
C GLY A 10 8.50 7.08 -6.83
N PRO A 11 7.30 6.84 -7.35
CA PRO A 11 6.94 7.21 -8.73
C PRO A 11 6.85 8.72 -8.89
N LEU A 12 6.79 9.20 -10.15
CA LEU A 12 6.76 10.63 -10.45
C LEU A 12 5.58 11.38 -9.86
N ASN A 13 4.46 10.71 -9.64
CA ASN A 13 3.25 11.28 -9.05
C ASN A 13 3.19 11.11 -7.52
N SER A 14 4.26 10.66 -6.89
CA SER A 14 4.29 10.45 -5.44
C SER A 14 4.35 11.72 -4.58
N PRO A 15 4.88 12.90 -5.02
CA PRO A 15 5.03 14.04 -4.13
C PRO A 15 3.76 14.46 -3.40
N LEU A 16 2.64 14.61 -4.11
CA LEU A 16 1.35 14.96 -3.50
C LEU A 16 0.86 13.91 -2.49
N VAL A 17 1.19 12.65 -2.73
CA VAL A 17 0.84 11.56 -1.81
C VAL A 17 1.71 11.61 -0.56
N TRP A 18 2.99 11.89 -0.72
CA TRP A 18 3.91 12.05 0.42
C TRP A 18 3.51 13.24 1.30
N GLU A 19 3.15 14.37 0.72
CA GLU A 19 2.62 15.54 1.43
C GLU A 19 1.36 15.19 2.23
N ALA A 20 0.42 14.44 1.62
CA ALA A 20 -0.80 14.01 2.29
C ALA A 20 -0.52 13.04 3.44
N VAL A 21 0.39 12.08 3.26
CA VAL A 21 0.80 11.13 4.30
C VAL A 21 1.49 11.87 5.45
N GLN A 22 2.44 12.76 5.14
CA GLN A 22 3.12 13.59 6.14
C GLN A 22 2.13 14.41 6.95
N SER A 23 1.25 15.15 6.28
CA SER A 23 0.23 15.97 6.93
C SER A 23 -0.70 15.12 7.82
N GLY A 24 -1.10 13.95 7.35
CA GLY A 24 -1.93 13.02 8.11
C GLY A 24 -1.26 12.53 9.39
N LEU A 25 0.00 12.10 9.29
CA LEU A 25 0.78 11.62 10.44
C LEU A 25 1.03 12.74 11.46
N GLN A 26 1.37 13.94 10.99
CA GLN A 26 1.59 15.10 11.87
C GLN A 26 0.33 15.53 12.61
N ARG A 27 -0.85 15.50 11.95
CA ARG A 27 -2.13 15.77 12.61
C ARG A 27 -2.49 14.74 13.69
N LEU A 28 -1.97 13.52 13.58
CA LEU A 28 -2.09 12.49 14.59
C LEU A 28 -1.04 12.59 15.72
N GLY A 29 -0.22 13.65 15.72
CA GLY A 29 0.79 13.90 16.74
C GLY A 29 2.08 13.11 16.56
N HIS A 30 2.35 12.61 15.33
CA HIS A 30 3.59 11.91 15.03
C HIS A 30 4.64 12.84 14.45
N SER A 31 5.92 12.59 14.73
CA SER A 31 7.05 13.24 14.05
C SER A 31 7.32 12.54 12.71
N VAL A 32 7.66 13.34 11.71
CA VAL A 32 7.92 12.84 10.35
C VAL A 32 9.17 13.50 9.81
N ASP A 33 10.13 12.69 9.38
CA ASP A 33 11.31 13.09 8.63
C ASP A 33 11.38 12.40 7.26
N GLN A 34 12.50 12.55 6.56
CA GLN A 34 12.67 11.97 5.22
C GLN A 34 13.98 11.18 5.12
N ASN A 35 13.90 10.03 4.45
CA ASN A 35 15.03 9.18 4.06
C ASN A 35 15.96 8.78 5.22
N ASN A 36 15.42 8.69 6.44
CA ASN A 36 16.17 8.37 7.66
C ASN A 36 16.02 6.88 8.01
N LEU A 37 17.14 6.16 8.05
CA LEU A 37 17.17 4.76 8.46
C LEU A 37 17.15 4.55 9.98
N ASP A 38 17.27 5.64 10.76
CA ASP A 38 17.18 5.59 12.23
C ASP A 38 15.82 6.10 12.70
N THR A 39 14.76 5.49 12.20
CA THR A 39 13.37 5.80 12.54
C THR A 39 12.67 4.60 13.18
N GLU A 40 11.53 4.86 13.83
CA GLU A 40 10.69 3.77 14.37
C GLU A 40 9.92 3.06 13.24
N VAL A 41 9.33 3.82 12.32
CA VAL A 41 8.48 3.31 11.25
C VAL A 41 8.85 3.96 9.90
N PRO A 42 9.47 3.24 8.99
CA PRO A 42 9.68 3.71 7.63
C PRO A 42 8.38 3.63 6.82
N VAL A 43 8.21 4.59 5.92
CA VAL A 43 7.13 4.61 4.93
C VAL A 43 7.76 4.53 3.55
N ILE A 44 7.45 3.47 2.81
CA ILE A 44 8.00 3.22 1.48
C ILE A 44 6.88 3.14 0.43
N TRP A 45 7.24 3.37 -0.83
CA TRP A 45 6.33 3.15 -1.94
C TRP A 45 6.53 1.77 -2.54
N SER A 46 5.45 0.98 -2.54
CA SER A 46 5.40 -0.35 -3.18
C SER A 46 6.34 -1.41 -2.58
N LEU A 47 6.04 -2.65 -2.89
CA LEU A 47 6.89 -3.82 -2.72
C LEU A 47 7.33 -4.41 -4.07
N LEU A 48 7.12 -3.67 -5.15
CA LEU A 48 7.58 -4.03 -6.48
C LEU A 48 9.00 -3.48 -6.65
N TRP A 49 9.99 -4.33 -6.49
CA TRP A 49 11.41 -3.97 -6.52
C TRP A 49 11.93 -3.71 -7.94
N ASN A 50 11.22 -2.86 -8.70
CA ASN A 50 11.52 -2.53 -10.09
C ASN A 50 11.70 -1.03 -10.29
N GLY A 51 12.53 -0.67 -11.25
CA GLY A 51 12.76 0.72 -11.63
C GLY A 51 13.20 1.57 -10.44
N ARG A 52 12.54 2.71 -10.22
CA ARG A 52 12.86 3.64 -9.14
C ARG A 52 12.67 3.05 -7.75
N MET A 53 11.73 2.11 -7.60
CA MET A 53 11.41 1.48 -6.32
C MET A 53 12.40 0.38 -5.92
N THR A 54 13.40 0.06 -6.74
CA THR A 54 14.40 -0.96 -6.43
C THR A 54 15.11 -0.68 -5.11
N LYS A 55 15.42 0.57 -4.83
CA LYS A 55 16.08 0.99 -3.57
C LYS A 55 15.19 0.78 -2.34
N ASN A 56 13.87 0.73 -2.47
CA ASN A 56 12.98 0.43 -1.35
C ASN A 56 13.20 -0.99 -0.80
N LYS A 57 13.76 -1.90 -1.59
CA LYS A 57 14.10 -3.24 -1.13
C LYS A 57 15.09 -3.22 0.03
N SER A 58 16.16 -2.44 -0.07
CA SER A 58 17.16 -2.32 1.00
C SER A 58 16.57 -1.69 2.26
N VAL A 59 15.70 -0.70 2.12
CA VAL A 59 14.96 -0.12 3.25
C VAL A 59 14.07 -1.17 3.90
N TRP A 60 13.27 -1.88 3.10
CA TRP A 60 12.43 -2.97 3.57
C TRP A 60 13.23 -4.03 4.35
N GLU A 61 14.29 -4.56 3.75
CA GLU A 61 15.15 -5.60 4.34
C GLU A 61 15.79 -5.11 5.64
N HIS A 62 16.28 -3.85 5.68
CA HIS A 62 16.86 -3.24 6.87
C HIS A 62 15.91 -3.24 8.08
N PHE A 63 14.67 -2.85 7.86
CA PHE A 63 13.69 -2.78 8.95
C PHE A 63 13.09 -4.15 9.29
N ARG A 64 12.79 -4.96 8.28
CA ARG A 64 12.22 -6.30 8.51
C ARG A 64 13.19 -7.27 9.17
N SER A 65 14.50 -7.18 8.91
CA SER A 65 15.51 -7.97 9.61
C SER A 65 15.59 -7.65 11.12
N LYS A 66 15.16 -6.45 11.51
CA LYS A 66 15.07 -6.01 12.90
C LYS A 66 13.66 -6.21 13.51
N ASN A 67 12.78 -6.95 12.85
CA ASN A 67 11.37 -7.12 13.21
C ASN A 67 10.58 -5.81 13.37
N LYS A 68 11.05 -4.73 12.75
CA LYS A 68 10.33 -3.45 12.73
C LYS A 68 9.24 -3.45 11.66
N ASN A 69 8.17 -2.73 11.94
CA ASN A 69 7.08 -2.53 10.99
C ASN A 69 7.48 -1.56 9.89
N VAL A 70 6.93 -1.79 8.68
CA VAL A 70 7.10 -0.92 7.51
C VAL A 70 5.72 -0.55 6.99
N LEU A 71 5.45 0.73 6.87
CA LEU A 71 4.24 1.22 6.23
C LEU A 71 4.47 1.29 4.72
N VAL A 72 3.57 0.70 3.96
CA VAL A 72 3.70 0.61 2.50
C VAL A 72 2.56 1.35 1.82
N VAL A 73 2.90 2.27 0.94
CA VAL A 73 1.95 3.00 0.09
C VAL A 73 1.96 2.39 -1.31
N GLU A 74 0.78 2.19 -1.89
CA GLU A 74 0.64 1.64 -3.24
C GLU A 74 -0.57 2.26 -3.95
N VAL A 75 -0.58 2.19 -5.26
CA VAL A 75 -1.73 2.64 -6.08
C VAL A 75 -3.00 1.90 -5.66
N GLY A 76 -4.06 2.65 -5.43
CA GLY A 76 -5.37 2.11 -5.10
C GLY A 76 -6.04 1.41 -6.27
N GLY A 77 -6.88 0.41 -5.97
CA GLY A 77 -7.68 -0.30 -6.96
C GLY A 77 -8.98 0.45 -7.34
N ILE A 78 -9.39 1.43 -6.53
CA ILE A 78 -10.59 2.23 -6.73
C ILE A 78 -10.15 3.61 -7.21
N LYS A 79 -10.67 4.11 -8.31
CA LYS A 79 -10.32 5.44 -8.87
C LYS A 79 -8.80 5.67 -8.92
N ARG A 80 -8.15 5.03 -9.86
CA ARG A 80 -6.70 5.18 -10.10
C ARG A 80 -6.31 6.66 -10.15
N ASN A 81 -5.14 7.00 -9.62
CA ASN A 81 -4.61 8.37 -9.46
C ASN A 81 -5.39 9.28 -8.49
N THR A 82 -6.37 8.75 -7.78
CA THR A 82 -7.15 9.49 -6.78
C THR A 82 -7.13 8.80 -5.44
N THR A 83 -6.94 7.48 -5.41
CA THR A 83 -6.93 6.68 -4.20
C THR A 83 -5.66 5.86 -4.09
N TRP A 84 -5.19 5.66 -2.89
CA TRP A 84 -4.01 4.86 -2.59
C TRP A 84 -4.34 3.82 -1.51
N LYS A 85 -3.64 2.70 -1.57
CA LYS A 85 -3.63 1.72 -0.50
C LYS A 85 -2.50 2.05 0.46
N VAL A 86 -2.76 1.93 1.74
CA VAL A 86 -1.73 2.01 2.78
C VAL A 86 -1.87 0.75 3.63
N GLY A 87 -0.83 -0.03 3.70
CA GLY A 87 -0.82 -1.28 4.46
C GLY A 87 0.43 -1.42 5.31
N LEU A 88 0.29 -2.07 6.45
CA LEU A 88 1.41 -2.38 7.32
C LEU A 88 2.01 -3.72 6.88
N ASN A 89 3.30 -3.75 6.65
CA ASN A 89 4.07 -4.93 6.26
C ASN A 89 3.57 -5.65 5.00
N GLY A 90 2.84 -4.95 4.13
CA GLY A 90 2.34 -5.53 2.89
C GLY A 90 1.31 -4.65 2.20
N ILE A 91 0.99 -4.99 0.96
CA ILE A 91 0.00 -4.27 0.14
C ILE A 91 -1.10 -5.19 -0.42
N ASN A 92 -0.97 -6.49 -0.20
CA ASN A 92 -1.89 -7.51 -0.66
C ASN A 92 -2.28 -8.41 0.51
N ARG A 93 -2.42 -9.71 0.29
CA ARG A 93 -2.84 -10.69 1.30
C ARG A 93 -2.01 -10.70 2.59
N ALA A 94 -0.73 -10.36 2.50
CA ALA A 94 0.18 -10.29 3.65
C ALA A 94 0.14 -8.94 4.37
N GLY A 95 -0.55 -7.95 3.83
CA GLY A 95 -0.65 -6.62 4.44
C GLY A 95 -1.71 -6.54 5.52
N ASP A 96 -1.43 -5.79 6.56
CA ASP A 96 -2.44 -5.38 7.53
C ASP A 96 -2.96 -3.99 7.13
N PHE A 97 -4.26 -3.89 6.92
CA PHE A 97 -4.96 -2.67 6.49
C PHE A 97 -5.77 -2.04 7.63
N GLY A 98 -5.55 -2.46 8.86
CA GLY A 98 -6.24 -1.98 10.04
C GLY A 98 -7.42 -2.85 10.48
N PRO A 99 -8.28 -2.32 11.34
CA PRO A 99 -9.36 -3.09 11.95
C PRO A 99 -10.28 -3.74 10.93
N LYS A 100 -10.63 -5.02 11.14
CA LYS A 100 -11.55 -5.75 10.27
C LYS A 100 -12.99 -5.24 10.32
N ASN A 101 -13.36 -4.59 11.41
CA ASN A 101 -14.71 -4.03 11.63
C ASN A 101 -14.68 -2.53 11.34
N ASN A 102 -14.56 -2.14 10.09
CA ASN A 102 -14.74 -0.74 9.72
C ASN A 102 -16.21 -0.50 9.29
N ASN A 103 -16.64 0.74 9.39
CA ASN A 103 -18.02 1.18 9.24
C ASN A 103 -18.42 1.47 7.78
N ASN A 104 -17.75 0.94 6.80
CA ASN A 104 -17.99 1.17 5.37
C ASN A 104 -17.99 2.65 4.92
N ASP A 105 -17.46 3.57 5.73
CA ASP A 105 -17.45 5.00 5.42
C ASP A 105 -16.72 5.31 4.12
N ARG A 106 -15.69 4.56 3.80
CA ARG A 106 -14.95 4.72 2.53
C ARG A 106 -15.79 4.38 1.31
N VAL A 107 -16.65 3.35 1.40
CA VAL A 107 -17.60 3.00 0.32
C VAL A 107 -18.54 4.15 0.08
N LYS A 108 -19.08 4.75 1.15
CA LYS A 108 -19.94 5.91 1.10
C LYS A 108 -19.23 7.15 0.58
N GLN A 109 -18.03 7.44 1.11
CA GLN A 109 -17.20 8.59 0.70
C GLN A 109 -16.88 8.59 -0.79
N PHE A 110 -16.62 7.41 -1.36
CA PHE A 110 -16.33 7.28 -2.79
C PHE A 110 -17.57 7.09 -3.65
N ASN A 111 -18.76 7.09 -3.05
CA ASN A 111 -20.03 6.86 -3.72
C ASN A 111 -19.98 5.60 -4.61
N LEU A 112 -19.50 4.49 -4.03
CA LEU A 112 -19.41 3.22 -4.73
C LEU A 112 -20.77 2.53 -4.70
N ASP A 113 -21.35 2.36 -5.88
CA ASP A 113 -22.58 1.60 -6.06
C ASP A 113 -22.27 0.10 -6.14
N LEU A 114 -22.39 -0.58 -5.01
CA LEU A 114 -22.21 -2.03 -4.94
C LEU A 114 -23.49 -2.71 -5.42
N LYS A 115 -23.42 -3.28 -6.61
CA LYS A 115 -24.53 -4.08 -7.15
C LYS A 115 -24.66 -5.41 -6.42
N PRO A 116 -25.87 -5.97 -6.32
CA PRO A 116 -26.08 -7.32 -5.84
C PRO A 116 -25.26 -8.33 -6.65
N TRP A 117 -24.86 -9.41 -6.02
CA TRP A 117 -24.20 -10.51 -6.71
C TRP A 117 -25.13 -11.09 -7.78
N ARG A 118 -24.65 -11.21 -9.00
CA ARG A 118 -25.38 -11.81 -10.11
C ARG A 118 -25.22 -13.33 -10.09
N THR A 119 -26.30 -14.06 -10.22
CA THR A 119 -26.34 -15.53 -10.24
C THR A 119 -26.77 -16.09 -11.61
N ASP A 120 -27.13 -15.20 -12.52
CA ASP A 120 -27.73 -15.47 -13.84
C ASP A 120 -26.77 -15.20 -15.01
N GLY A 121 -25.48 -15.32 -14.78
CA GLY A 121 -24.47 -15.09 -15.81
C GLY A 121 -24.40 -16.23 -16.83
N GLU A 122 -24.45 -15.89 -18.12
CA GLU A 122 -24.28 -16.86 -19.23
C GLU A 122 -22.82 -17.03 -19.66
N HIS A 123 -21.88 -16.28 -19.06
CA HIS A 123 -20.49 -16.25 -19.46
C HIS A 123 -19.56 -16.60 -18.29
N ILE A 124 -18.50 -17.33 -18.59
CA ILE A 124 -17.37 -17.53 -17.68
C ILE A 124 -16.32 -16.48 -17.98
N LEU A 125 -16.06 -15.57 -17.01
CA LEU A 125 -15.00 -14.61 -17.11
C LEU A 125 -13.71 -15.17 -16.53
N VAL A 126 -12.70 -15.38 -17.36
CA VAL A 126 -11.35 -15.78 -16.92
C VAL A 126 -10.45 -14.56 -16.89
N CYS A 127 -10.08 -14.10 -15.69
CA CYS A 127 -9.15 -13.00 -15.50
C CYS A 127 -7.75 -13.54 -15.25
N LEU A 128 -6.90 -13.49 -16.27
CA LEU A 128 -5.50 -13.91 -16.14
C LEU A 128 -4.67 -12.83 -15.44
N GLN A 129 -3.76 -13.27 -14.59
CA GLN A 129 -2.77 -12.41 -13.94
C GLN A 129 -1.39 -12.63 -14.58
N HIS A 130 -0.58 -11.60 -14.58
CA HIS A 130 0.81 -11.70 -15.00
C HIS A 130 1.58 -12.61 -14.04
N THR A 131 2.27 -13.63 -14.56
CA THR A 131 2.95 -14.66 -13.74
C THR A 131 4.01 -14.12 -12.79
N LYS A 132 4.61 -12.95 -13.09
CA LYS A 132 5.57 -12.25 -12.22
C LYS A 132 4.91 -11.26 -11.24
N SER A 133 3.58 -11.22 -11.16
CA SER A 133 2.88 -10.35 -10.23
C SER A 133 3.15 -10.77 -8.79
N GLU A 134 3.38 -9.81 -7.91
CA GLU A 134 3.48 -10.05 -6.46
C GLU A 134 2.24 -10.76 -5.88
N GLN A 135 1.11 -10.63 -6.55
CA GLN A 135 -0.12 -11.30 -6.13
C GLN A 135 -0.05 -12.82 -6.29
N TRP A 136 0.79 -13.34 -7.18
CA TRP A 136 0.99 -14.77 -7.40
C TRP A 136 2.00 -15.42 -6.46
N LYS A 137 2.94 -14.67 -5.91
CA LYS A 137 4.07 -15.23 -5.14
C LYS A 137 3.66 -16.13 -3.97
N ASN A 138 2.47 -15.92 -3.44
CA ASN A 138 1.96 -16.68 -2.30
C ASN A 138 0.61 -17.38 -2.60
N MET A 139 0.29 -17.54 -3.87
CA MET A 139 -0.89 -18.32 -4.26
C MET A 139 -0.53 -19.81 -4.21
N PRO A 140 -1.42 -20.66 -3.68
CA PRO A 140 -1.25 -22.10 -3.80
C PRO A 140 -1.11 -22.46 -5.27
N THR A 141 -0.01 -23.08 -5.64
CA THR A 141 0.08 -23.77 -6.93
C THR A 141 -0.81 -24.99 -6.86
N GLN A 142 -1.82 -25.05 -7.72
CA GLN A 142 -2.61 -26.26 -7.92
C GLN A 142 -1.77 -27.26 -8.72
#